data_58bfe6920be6277df87fdea1d17e2674
#
_entry.id   58bfe6920be6277df87fdea1d17e2674
#
_cell.length_a   1.000
_cell.length_b   1.000
_cell.length_c   1.000
_cell.angle_alpha   90.00
_cell.angle_beta   90.00
_cell.angle_gamma   90.00
#
_symmetry.space_group_name_H-M   'P 1'
#
loop_
_entity.id
_entity.type
_entity.pdbx_description
1 polymer ?
#
loop_
_entity_poly.entity_id
_entity_poly.type
_entity_poly.pdbx_seq_one_letter_code
_entity_poly.pdbx_strand_id
1 'polypeptide(L)'
;MHFSRLALTFTLRKLGGGSEVQNKNHSFCFALLSPCTNFAPKRINVKKILLYICVLIVCAAYAVPTIHQHRKKHATTDERIVLRHADNLRFSENEMNGAQRLSGNVVLSHAGMVMHCDSAVLYENSQTFDAFGKVRIVQGDTLTLKGDKLHYDGSTQIAEMRKNVIMLHRKQELRTDSLNFDRIYKVGYYFEGGELIDGKNKLTSDWGEYHTDTRKAVFNYNVRLNSPKFLLKTDTMYYDTRTKWAEIVGPSNIYSGQDRIYSEHGFYNSQTERVRLYKGTKAFGRNREMQGDTVYYDKKTGIMEAFNNVSCKDSLNKNILTGNYAWYNELTGEAMATKKALARDYSQGKDTFYIHADTLRMFTYNLNTDSVYRVLHGYFHARGYRTDLQMVADSLVFSTKTRTITLYRDPIIWNDNRQVLGEEINAYLNDSTVDSIYVDRQAMTIEQVDSTHFNQVASQQMRTYFNSKGEVTENQAVGNVMVVNYPLEKDSTILYQNYVETSKARMFMKDRKLDKIWAPASHGYFYPIGLAPADRTQLPGFAWFDYIRPTSPEDVFHWRSKKEGTTLKPSIRREAPLQKL
;
A
#
# COMPACT_ATOMS: atom_id res chain seq x y z
N MET A 1 5.57 -38.14 18.16
CA MET A 1 4.68 -39.03 17.39
C MET A 1 3.35 -38.35 17.17
N HIS A 2 2.91 -38.32 15.92
CA HIS A 2 1.65 -37.87 15.35
C HIS A 2 1.39 -36.36 15.27
N PHE A 3 1.76 -35.84 14.11
CA PHE A 3 1.22 -34.63 13.48
C PHE A 3 -0.10 -34.97 12.76
N SER A 4 -1.16 -34.22 13.00
CA SER A 4 -2.36 -34.20 12.15
C SER A 4 -2.45 -32.89 11.38
N ARG A 5 -2.34 -33.01 10.07
CA ARG A 5 -2.63 -31.95 9.08
C ARG A 5 -4.15 -31.74 9.01
N LEU A 6 -4.62 -30.52 9.10
CA LEU A 6 -5.94 -30.13 8.63
C LEU A 6 -5.77 -29.38 7.30
N ALA A 7 -6.21 -30.03 6.23
CA ALA A 7 -6.39 -29.40 4.93
C ALA A 7 -7.83 -28.87 4.85
N LEU A 8 -8.02 -27.59 4.60
CA LEU A 8 -9.32 -27.01 4.28
C LEU A 8 -9.55 -27.11 2.75
N THR A 9 -10.50 -27.95 2.39
CA THR A 9 -10.99 -28.11 1.01
C THR A 9 -12.17 -27.17 0.80
N PHE A 10 -12.06 -26.23 -0.12
CA PHE A 10 -13.21 -25.44 -0.60
C PHE A 10 -13.95 -26.20 -1.70
N THR A 11 -15.21 -26.49 -1.46
CA THR A 11 -16.12 -27.11 -2.42
C THR A 11 -16.84 -26.02 -3.23
N LEU A 12 -16.52 -25.90 -4.51
CA LEU A 12 -17.29 -25.10 -5.48
C LEU A 12 -18.44 -25.96 -6.03
N ARG A 13 -19.67 -25.51 -5.84
CA ARG A 13 -20.86 -26.06 -6.49
C ARG A 13 -20.92 -25.61 -7.95
N LYS A 14 -20.84 -26.56 -8.86
CA LYS A 14 -21.11 -26.42 -10.29
C LYS A 14 -22.63 -26.43 -10.54
N LEU A 15 -23.12 -25.49 -11.34
CA LEU A 15 -24.33 -25.62 -12.11
C LEU A 15 -23.96 -25.69 -13.60
N GLY A 16 -24.61 -26.62 -14.28
CA GLY A 16 -24.21 -27.26 -15.50
C GLY A 16 -24.41 -26.51 -16.81
N GLY A 17 -23.93 -27.16 -17.87
CA GLY A 17 -24.27 -26.90 -19.25
C GLY A 17 -23.10 -27.11 -20.22
N GLY A 18 -22.98 -28.30 -20.70
CA GLY A 18 -22.47 -28.94 -21.91
C GLY A 18 -21.59 -28.23 -22.93
N SER A 19 -20.49 -28.87 -23.23
CA SER A 19 -20.11 -29.50 -24.49
C SER A 19 -18.59 -29.72 -24.57
N GLU A 20 -18.25 -30.94 -24.99
CA GLU A 20 -16.89 -31.44 -25.24
C GLU A 20 -16.15 -30.67 -26.32
N VAL A 21 -14.85 -30.37 -26.09
CA VAL A 21 -13.81 -30.50 -27.13
C VAL A 21 -12.48 -30.85 -26.43
N GLN A 22 -11.91 -31.98 -26.83
CA GLN A 22 -10.59 -32.47 -26.47
C GLN A 22 -9.49 -31.50 -26.93
N ASN A 23 -8.48 -31.22 -26.10
CA ASN A 23 -7.09 -31.21 -26.58
C ASN A 23 -6.05 -31.32 -25.46
N LYS A 24 -5.19 -32.24 -25.69
CA LYS A 24 -3.88 -32.69 -25.22
C LYS A 24 -3.09 -31.87 -24.17
N ASN A 25 -2.71 -32.64 -23.15
CA ASN A 25 -1.69 -32.40 -22.13
C ASN A 25 -0.31 -32.01 -22.68
N HIS A 26 0.32 -31.01 -22.04
CA HIS A 26 1.76 -30.97 -21.80
C HIS A 26 2.02 -30.49 -20.37
N SER A 27 2.39 -31.45 -19.54
CA SER A 27 2.90 -31.22 -18.18
C SER A 27 4.36 -30.77 -18.26
N PHE A 28 4.68 -29.63 -17.62
CA PHE A 28 6.05 -29.30 -17.22
C PHE A 28 6.15 -29.39 -15.70
N CYS A 29 6.90 -30.42 -15.26
CA CYS A 29 7.34 -30.57 -13.89
C CYS A 29 8.47 -29.59 -13.57
N PHE A 30 8.27 -28.72 -12.56
CA PHE A 30 9.38 -28.06 -11.86
C PHE A 30 9.67 -28.82 -10.58
N ALA A 31 10.85 -29.44 -10.52
CA ALA A 31 11.39 -30.08 -9.34
C ALA A 31 12.07 -29.06 -8.43
N LEU A 32 11.61 -29.00 -7.17
CA LEU A 32 12.23 -28.30 -6.05
C LEU A 32 13.47 -29.08 -5.58
N LEU A 33 14.64 -28.42 -5.53
CA LEU A 33 15.84 -28.91 -4.86
C LEU A 33 15.99 -28.22 -3.51
N SER A 34 15.92 -29.01 -2.44
CA SER A 34 16.35 -28.66 -1.08
C SER A 34 17.86 -28.92 -0.91
N PRO A 35 18.57 -28.19 -0.05
CA PRO A 35 19.98 -28.39 0.17
C PRO A 35 20.24 -29.39 1.30
N CYS A 36 21.07 -30.38 1.05
CA CYS A 36 21.74 -31.14 2.10
C CYS A 36 23.14 -31.59 1.68
N THR A 37 24.10 -31.22 2.53
CA THR A 37 25.33 -31.90 2.93
C THR A 37 26.51 -32.06 1.98
N ASN A 38 27.62 -31.50 2.45
CA ASN A 38 29.05 -31.93 2.36
C ASN A 38 29.44 -32.99 1.32
N PHE A 39 30.17 -32.54 0.31
CA PHE A 39 31.14 -33.42 -0.37
C PHE A 39 32.41 -32.65 -0.78
N ALA A 40 33.55 -33.28 -0.48
CA ALA A 40 34.90 -32.83 -0.80
C ALA A 40 35.15 -32.67 -2.33
N PRO A 41 36.11 -31.87 -2.76
CA PRO A 41 36.28 -31.53 -4.19
C PRO A 41 36.91 -32.70 -4.95
N LYS A 42 36.12 -33.36 -5.81
CA LYS A 42 36.66 -34.22 -6.87
C LYS A 42 37.16 -33.32 -8.00
N ARG A 43 38.45 -33.52 -8.36
CA ARG A 43 39.12 -32.90 -9.53
C ARG A 43 38.24 -33.00 -10.78
N ILE A 44 37.73 -31.86 -11.23
CA ILE A 44 36.96 -31.74 -12.46
C ILE A 44 37.91 -31.83 -13.63
N ASN A 45 37.70 -32.81 -14.50
CA ASN A 45 38.55 -33.06 -15.68
C ASN A 45 38.22 -32.05 -16.77
N VAL A 46 39.02 -30.98 -16.86
CA VAL A 46 38.88 -29.82 -17.77
C VAL A 46 38.68 -30.24 -19.23
N LYS A 47 39.24 -31.40 -19.65
CA LYS A 47 39.06 -31.95 -21.01
C LYS A 47 37.62 -32.34 -21.33
N LYS A 48 36.83 -32.79 -20.34
CA LYS A 48 35.41 -33.10 -20.55
C LYS A 48 34.55 -31.86 -20.68
N ILE A 49 34.87 -30.78 -19.95
CA ILE A 49 34.16 -29.51 -20.04
C ILE A 49 34.41 -28.86 -21.42
N LEU A 50 35.65 -28.90 -21.92
CA LEU A 50 35.96 -28.41 -23.26
C LEU A 50 35.21 -29.19 -24.35
N LEU A 51 35.06 -30.50 -24.23
CA LEU A 51 34.29 -31.32 -25.16
C LEU A 51 32.78 -30.94 -25.16
N TYR A 52 32.18 -30.69 -24.00
CA TYR A 52 30.80 -30.23 -23.92
C TYR A 52 30.59 -28.82 -24.48
N ILE A 53 31.56 -27.92 -24.30
CA ILE A 53 31.50 -26.58 -24.87
C ILE A 53 31.65 -26.65 -26.40
N CYS A 54 32.56 -27.52 -26.95
CA CYS A 54 32.66 -27.71 -28.39
C CYS A 54 31.41 -28.33 -29.01
N VAL A 55 30.74 -29.26 -28.32
CA VAL A 55 29.47 -29.86 -28.79
C VAL A 55 28.35 -28.82 -28.76
N LEU A 56 28.29 -27.94 -27.73
CA LEU A 56 27.32 -26.86 -27.67
C LEU A 56 27.54 -25.80 -28.76
N ILE A 57 28.80 -25.48 -29.10
CA ILE A 57 29.13 -24.54 -30.18
C ILE A 57 28.75 -25.13 -31.54
N VAL A 58 29.01 -26.43 -31.78
CA VAL A 58 28.61 -27.12 -33.00
C VAL A 58 27.10 -27.24 -33.14
N CYS A 59 26.36 -27.54 -32.03
CA CYS A 59 24.89 -27.52 -32.04
C CYS A 59 24.32 -26.12 -32.25
N ALA A 60 24.97 -25.07 -31.74
CA ALA A 60 24.57 -23.68 -32.01
C ALA A 60 24.82 -23.25 -33.46
N ALA A 61 25.83 -23.81 -34.12
CA ALA A 61 26.11 -23.52 -35.53
C ALA A 61 25.11 -24.21 -36.48
N TYR A 62 24.48 -25.32 -36.07
CA TYR A 62 23.41 -25.98 -36.85
C TYR A 62 21.99 -25.47 -36.50
N ALA A 63 21.83 -24.69 -35.45
CA ALA A 63 20.59 -24.03 -35.07
C ALA A 63 20.51 -22.56 -35.53
N VAL A 64 21.15 -22.23 -36.66
CA VAL A 64 20.78 -21.00 -37.37
C VAL A 64 19.38 -21.25 -37.90
N PRO A 65 18.32 -20.62 -37.34
CA PRO A 65 17.05 -20.62 -38.03
C PRO A 65 17.40 -19.95 -39.38
N THR A 66 17.23 -20.69 -40.47
CA THR A 66 17.01 -20.08 -41.76
C THR A 66 15.88 -19.10 -41.56
N ILE A 67 16.24 -17.84 -41.32
CA ILE A 67 15.29 -16.75 -41.50
C ILE A 67 14.91 -16.88 -42.96
N HIS A 68 13.87 -17.63 -43.23
CA HIS A 68 13.09 -17.42 -44.42
C HIS A 68 12.68 -15.95 -44.27
N GLN A 69 13.50 -15.07 -44.85
CA GLN A 69 12.99 -13.83 -45.35
C GLN A 69 11.81 -14.24 -46.25
N HIS A 70 10.62 -14.23 -45.66
CA HIS A 70 9.44 -13.91 -46.42
C HIS A 70 9.78 -12.52 -47.00
N ARG A 71 10.51 -12.53 -48.10
CA ARG A 71 10.41 -11.51 -49.12
C ARG A 71 8.90 -11.48 -49.42
N LYS A 72 8.13 -10.72 -48.64
CA LYS A 72 6.88 -10.18 -49.12
C LYS A 72 7.28 -9.63 -50.48
N LYS A 73 6.81 -10.26 -51.57
CA LYS A 73 6.73 -9.60 -52.83
C LYS A 73 6.10 -8.28 -52.52
N HIS A 74 6.92 -7.23 -52.33
CA HIS A 74 6.44 -5.91 -52.60
C HIS A 74 5.89 -6.04 -54.01
N ALA A 75 4.58 -5.98 -54.15
CA ALA A 75 4.01 -5.60 -55.40
C ALA A 75 4.69 -4.28 -55.70
N THR A 76 5.66 -4.32 -56.61
CA THR A 76 6.22 -3.16 -57.27
C THR A 76 5.13 -2.66 -58.21
N THR A 77 4.01 -2.19 -57.67
CA THR A 77 3.30 -1.11 -58.27
C THR A 77 4.21 0.08 -57.99
N ASP A 78 4.89 0.52 -59.01
CA ASP A 78 5.51 1.82 -59.13
C ASP A 78 4.37 2.83 -59.10
N GLU A 79 3.80 3.01 -57.90
CA GLU A 79 2.66 3.90 -57.69
C GLU A 79 3.21 5.31 -57.61
N ARG A 80 3.31 5.94 -58.78
CA ARG A 80 3.61 7.35 -58.89
C ARG A 80 2.52 8.19 -58.24
N ILE A 81 2.90 9.40 -57.83
CA ILE A 81 1.93 10.43 -57.46
C ILE A 81 1.08 10.77 -58.69
N VAL A 82 -0.22 10.58 -58.60
CA VAL A 82 -1.16 10.77 -59.71
C VAL A 82 -2.00 11.99 -59.43
N LEU A 83 -1.97 12.95 -60.36
CA LEU A 83 -2.95 14.05 -60.40
C LEU A 83 -4.32 13.52 -60.83
N ARG A 84 -5.33 13.67 -59.99
CA ARG A 84 -6.71 13.24 -60.24
C ARG A 84 -7.58 14.40 -60.75
N HIS A 85 -7.34 15.63 -60.18
CA HIS A 85 -8.07 16.83 -60.57
C HIS A 85 -7.26 18.08 -60.21
N ALA A 86 -7.43 19.11 -61.05
CA ALA A 86 -7.08 20.51 -60.76
C ALA A 86 -7.84 21.38 -61.75
N ASP A 87 -8.33 22.54 -61.31
CA ASP A 87 -9.03 23.47 -62.21
C ASP A 87 -8.04 24.11 -63.22
N ASN A 88 -6.80 24.37 -62.79
CA ASN A 88 -5.73 24.92 -63.63
C ASN A 88 -4.41 24.18 -63.41
N LEU A 89 -3.67 23.93 -64.47
CA LEU A 89 -2.32 23.40 -64.49
C LEU A 89 -1.43 24.35 -65.28
N ARG A 90 -0.28 24.76 -64.73
CA ARG A 90 0.78 25.48 -65.39
C ARG A 90 2.08 24.71 -65.31
N PHE A 91 2.72 24.51 -66.44
CA PHE A 91 4.03 23.86 -66.55
C PHE A 91 4.98 24.80 -67.32
N SER A 92 6.21 24.95 -66.84
CA SER A 92 7.26 25.71 -67.52
C SER A 92 8.58 24.97 -67.30
N GLU A 93 9.22 24.53 -68.38
CA GLU A 93 10.46 23.80 -68.35
C GLU A 93 11.63 24.65 -67.88
N ASN A 94 11.58 25.97 -68.15
CA ASN A 94 12.64 26.93 -67.80
C ASN A 94 12.44 27.58 -66.43
N GLU A 95 11.25 27.51 -65.87
CA GLU A 95 10.94 27.97 -64.53
C GLU A 95 10.75 26.79 -63.57
N MET A 96 11.39 26.85 -62.44
CA MET A 96 11.14 25.92 -61.33
C MET A 96 11.57 24.45 -61.59
N ASN A 97 12.62 24.16 -62.35
CA ASN A 97 13.16 22.82 -62.61
C ASN A 97 12.12 21.79 -63.07
N GLY A 98 11.15 22.19 -63.91
CA GLY A 98 10.10 21.31 -64.45
C GLY A 98 8.97 21.00 -63.47
N ALA A 99 8.75 21.81 -62.45
CA ALA A 99 7.64 21.62 -61.52
C ALA A 99 6.30 22.05 -62.16
N GLN A 100 5.25 21.28 -61.82
CA GLN A 100 3.86 21.59 -62.21
C GLN A 100 3.15 22.40 -61.12
N ARG A 101 2.64 23.57 -61.43
CA ARG A 101 1.77 24.33 -60.53
C ARG A 101 0.31 23.99 -60.78
N LEU A 102 -0.35 23.54 -59.74
CA LEU A 102 -1.76 23.15 -59.72
C LEU A 102 -2.57 24.17 -58.89
N SER A 103 -3.74 24.54 -59.32
CA SER A 103 -4.60 25.45 -58.57
C SER A 103 -6.08 25.17 -58.82
N GLY A 104 -6.89 25.33 -57.74
CA GLY A 104 -8.32 25.11 -57.72
C GLY A 104 -8.67 23.62 -57.57
N ASN A 105 -9.30 23.26 -56.46
CA ASN A 105 -9.82 21.93 -56.17
C ASN A 105 -8.84 20.79 -56.49
N VAL A 106 -7.57 20.97 -56.10
CA VAL A 106 -6.51 20.01 -56.43
C VAL A 106 -6.73 18.70 -55.67
N VAL A 107 -6.69 17.59 -56.45
CA VAL A 107 -6.79 16.24 -55.91
C VAL A 107 -5.62 15.40 -56.42
N LEU A 108 -4.77 14.93 -55.50
CA LEU A 108 -3.67 14.04 -55.77
C LEU A 108 -3.91 12.68 -55.11
N SER A 109 -3.35 11.61 -55.68
CA SER A 109 -3.43 10.28 -55.05
C SER A 109 -2.09 9.57 -55.15
N HIS A 110 -1.76 8.77 -54.12
CA HIS A 110 -0.60 7.92 -54.05
C HIS A 110 -0.83 6.74 -53.09
N ALA A 111 -0.54 5.51 -53.52
CA ALA A 111 -0.58 4.31 -52.67
C ALA A 111 -1.86 4.21 -51.79
N GLY A 112 -3.06 4.43 -52.38
CA GLY A 112 -4.33 4.36 -51.68
C GLY A 112 -4.67 5.57 -50.76
N MET A 113 -3.81 6.60 -50.75
CA MET A 113 -4.08 7.89 -50.12
C MET A 113 -4.71 8.84 -51.14
N VAL A 114 -5.66 9.66 -50.68
CA VAL A 114 -6.22 10.76 -51.44
C VAL A 114 -5.98 12.06 -50.67
N MET A 115 -5.43 13.05 -51.38
CA MET A 115 -5.15 14.38 -50.83
C MET A 115 -5.94 15.44 -51.61
N HIS A 116 -6.52 16.39 -50.89
CA HIS A 116 -7.20 17.58 -51.40
C HIS A 116 -6.52 18.85 -50.89
N CYS A 117 -6.42 19.88 -51.73
CA CYS A 117 -5.93 21.20 -51.31
C CYS A 117 -6.39 22.29 -52.28
N ASP A 118 -6.18 23.56 -51.91
CA ASP A 118 -6.51 24.71 -52.78
C ASP A 118 -5.48 24.86 -53.90
N SER A 119 -4.20 24.59 -53.63
CA SER A 119 -3.12 24.66 -54.63
C SER A 119 -1.96 23.70 -54.28
N ALA A 120 -1.20 23.25 -55.29
CA ALA A 120 -0.02 22.44 -55.09
C ALA A 120 1.07 22.73 -56.15
N VAL A 121 2.31 22.38 -55.79
CA VAL A 121 3.46 22.30 -56.70
C VAL A 121 3.90 20.86 -56.72
N LEU A 122 3.81 20.21 -57.90
CA LEU A 122 4.17 18.81 -58.09
C LEU A 122 5.54 18.72 -58.80
N TYR A 123 6.47 17.96 -58.20
CA TYR A 123 7.80 17.70 -58.73
C TYR A 123 7.86 16.24 -59.19
N GLU A 124 7.54 15.98 -60.45
CA GLU A 124 7.45 14.60 -60.97
C GLU A 124 8.75 13.81 -60.85
N ASN A 125 9.89 14.48 -61.12
CA ASN A 125 11.19 13.82 -61.12
C ASN A 125 11.58 13.28 -59.73
N SER A 126 11.29 14.02 -58.67
CA SER A 126 11.55 13.60 -57.27
C SER A 126 10.40 12.84 -56.62
N GLN A 127 9.24 12.76 -57.32
CA GLN A 127 8.00 12.20 -56.73
C GLN A 127 7.65 12.86 -55.41
N THR A 128 7.77 14.21 -55.36
CA THR A 128 7.41 15.04 -54.21
C THR A 128 6.38 16.08 -54.63
N PHE A 129 5.62 16.62 -53.64
CA PHE A 129 4.78 17.80 -53.87
C PHE A 129 4.64 18.64 -52.62
N ASP A 130 4.44 19.92 -52.84
CA ASP A 130 4.04 20.90 -51.81
C ASP A 130 2.59 21.31 -52.02
N ALA A 131 1.76 21.20 -50.99
CA ALA A 131 0.35 21.54 -51.03
C ALA A 131 0.03 22.69 -50.04
N PHE A 132 -0.87 23.58 -50.46
CA PHE A 132 -1.24 24.78 -49.72
C PHE A 132 -2.74 25.00 -49.71
N GLY A 133 -3.24 25.45 -48.55
CA GLY A 133 -4.63 25.85 -48.35
C GLY A 133 -5.54 24.62 -48.20
N LYS A 134 -6.25 24.54 -47.05
CA LYS A 134 -7.24 23.50 -46.73
C LYS A 134 -6.78 22.09 -47.05
N VAL A 135 -5.51 21.79 -46.79
CA VAL A 135 -4.95 20.47 -47.08
C VAL A 135 -5.68 19.40 -46.25
N ARG A 136 -6.13 18.35 -46.95
CA ARG A 136 -6.82 17.20 -46.32
C ARG A 136 -6.32 15.93 -46.96
N ILE A 137 -5.72 15.05 -46.15
CA ILE A 137 -5.35 13.68 -46.51
C ILE A 137 -6.37 12.71 -45.92
N VAL A 138 -6.82 11.75 -46.73
CA VAL A 138 -7.69 10.65 -46.29
C VAL A 138 -7.00 9.34 -46.62
N GLN A 139 -6.90 8.45 -45.63
CA GLN A 139 -6.35 7.11 -45.79
C GLN A 139 -7.29 6.09 -45.14
N GLY A 140 -7.96 5.30 -46.01
CA GLY A 140 -9.02 4.39 -45.57
C GLY A 140 -10.16 5.13 -44.85
N ASP A 141 -10.93 4.38 -44.04
CA ASP A 141 -12.11 4.93 -43.36
C ASP A 141 -11.83 5.52 -41.97
N THR A 142 -10.59 5.43 -41.49
CA THR A 142 -10.30 5.71 -40.09
C THR A 142 -9.30 6.85 -39.85
N LEU A 143 -8.51 7.24 -40.84
CA LEU A 143 -7.49 8.26 -40.72
C LEU A 143 -7.76 9.45 -41.63
N THR A 144 -7.79 10.64 -41.04
CA THR A 144 -7.84 11.91 -41.76
C THR A 144 -6.82 12.86 -41.16
N LEU A 145 -5.98 13.47 -41.99
CA LEU A 145 -5.08 14.57 -41.64
C LEU A 145 -5.58 15.86 -42.27
N LYS A 146 -5.54 16.97 -41.55
CA LYS A 146 -5.88 18.32 -42.03
C LYS A 146 -4.80 19.30 -41.62
N GLY A 147 -4.57 20.32 -42.42
CA GLY A 147 -3.60 21.37 -42.12
C GLY A 147 -3.56 22.43 -43.21
N ASP A 148 -2.74 23.47 -43.03
CA ASP A 148 -2.64 24.58 -44.00
C ASP A 148 -1.54 24.33 -45.04
N LYS A 149 -0.51 23.58 -44.69
CA LYS A 149 0.64 23.27 -45.57
C LYS A 149 1.02 21.81 -45.43
N LEU A 150 1.47 21.19 -46.54
CA LEU A 150 1.97 19.85 -46.60
C LEU A 150 3.15 19.80 -47.55
N HIS A 151 4.27 19.18 -47.11
CA HIS A 151 5.27 18.60 -47.96
C HIS A 151 5.11 17.10 -47.95
N TYR A 152 5.06 16.45 -49.13
CA TYR A 152 4.93 14.98 -49.24
C TYR A 152 6.01 14.41 -50.14
N ASP A 153 6.73 13.44 -49.60
CA ASP A 153 7.69 12.65 -50.34
C ASP A 153 7.12 11.26 -50.66
N GLY A 154 6.88 10.98 -51.92
CA GLY A 154 6.32 9.72 -52.40
C GLY A 154 7.28 8.54 -52.26
N SER A 155 8.59 8.77 -52.25
CA SER A 155 9.61 7.72 -52.14
C SER A 155 9.69 7.19 -50.70
N THR A 156 9.68 8.07 -49.72
CA THR A 156 9.69 7.75 -48.30
C THR A 156 8.29 7.56 -47.73
N GLN A 157 7.27 8.03 -48.43
CA GLN A 157 5.87 8.10 -48.01
C GLN A 157 5.65 8.91 -46.72
N ILE A 158 6.47 9.93 -46.46
CA ILE A 158 6.37 10.82 -45.31
C ILE A 158 5.55 12.06 -45.71
N ALA A 159 4.54 12.38 -44.90
CA ALA A 159 3.74 13.58 -45.01
C ALA A 159 4.12 14.56 -43.89
N GLU A 160 4.73 15.68 -44.22
CA GLU A 160 5.09 16.76 -43.30
C GLU A 160 4.06 17.83 -43.34
N MET A 161 3.19 17.88 -42.34
CA MET A 161 2.12 18.89 -42.21
C MET A 161 2.51 20.02 -41.27
N ARG A 162 2.14 21.25 -41.63
CA ARG A 162 2.47 22.43 -40.85
C ARG A 162 1.27 23.39 -40.80
N LYS A 163 1.12 24.05 -39.65
CA LYS A 163 0.08 25.00 -39.28
C LYS A 163 -1.31 24.37 -39.19
N ASN A 164 -1.95 24.58 -38.06
CA ASN A 164 -3.32 24.15 -37.76
C ASN A 164 -3.53 22.66 -38.06
N VAL A 165 -2.56 21.81 -37.69
CA VAL A 165 -2.60 20.40 -38.05
C VAL A 165 -3.55 19.64 -37.11
N ILE A 166 -4.46 18.86 -37.70
CA ILE A 166 -5.38 18.00 -37.00
C ILE A 166 -5.27 16.59 -37.60
N MET A 167 -4.91 15.61 -36.79
CA MET A 167 -4.99 14.20 -37.15
C MET A 167 -6.19 13.55 -36.44
N LEU A 168 -7.13 13.08 -37.20
CA LEU A 168 -8.27 12.33 -36.71
C LEU A 168 -8.04 10.84 -37.00
N HIS A 169 -8.01 10.03 -35.95
CA HIS A 169 -7.97 8.58 -36.08
C HIS A 169 -9.07 7.94 -35.22
N ARG A 170 -10.12 7.45 -35.88
CA ARG A 170 -11.35 6.93 -35.22
C ARG A 170 -12.00 8.00 -34.34
N LYS A 171 -11.85 7.88 -33.00
CA LYS A 171 -12.41 8.82 -31.99
C LYS A 171 -11.35 9.70 -31.34
N GLN A 172 -10.10 9.52 -31.69
CA GLN A 172 -8.98 10.32 -31.18
C GLN A 172 -8.70 11.48 -32.13
N GLU A 173 -8.41 12.62 -31.54
CA GLU A 173 -8.03 13.82 -32.25
C GLU A 173 -6.71 14.34 -31.72
N LEU A 174 -5.68 14.41 -32.57
CA LEU A 174 -4.39 15.02 -32.27
C LEU A 174 -4.31 16.37 -32.95
N ARG A 175 -3.98 17.42 -32.21
CA ARG A 175 -3.78 18.80 -32.68
C ARG A 175 -2.35 19.23 -32.43
N THR A 176 -1.74 19.86 -33.41
CA THR A 176 -0.39 20.45 -33.33
C THR A 176 -0.17 21.44 -34.44
N ASP A 177 0.91 22.20 -34.41
CA ASP A 177 1.32 23.05 -35.52
C ASP A 177 2.33 22.37 -36.47
N SER A 178 2.96 21.27 -36.02
CA SER A 178 3.87 20.48 -36.87
C SER A 178 3.64 19.00 -36.66
N LEU A 179 3.32 18.26 -37.71
CA LEU A 179 3.14 16.80 -37.69
C LEU A 179 3.88 16.18 -38.86
N ASN A 180 4.72 15.22 -38.59
CA ASN A 180 5.24 14.31 -39.60
C ASN A 180 4.49 12.98 -39.49
N PHE A 181 3.92 12.50 -40.58
CA PHE A 181 3.21 11.22 -40.62
C PHE A 181 3.90 10.27 -41.59
N ASP A 182 4.51 9.22 -41.02
CA ASP A 182 5.09 8.12 -41.78
C ASP A 182 3.99 7.10 -42.09
N ARG A 183 3.69 6.94 -43.39
CA ARG A 183 2.65 6.04 -43.85
C ARG A 183 3.07 4.56 -43.87
N ILE A 184 4.37 4.30 -44.00
CA ILE A 184 4.91 2.92 -43.99
C ILE A 184 4.82 2.37 -42.57
N TYR A 185 5.33 3.12 -41.60
CA TYR A 185 5.30 2.72 -40.19
C TYR A 185 3.99 3.08 -39.49
N LYS A 186 3.11 3.84 -40.14
CA LYS A 186 1.79 4.26 -39.62
C LYS A 186 1.89 5.04 -38.32
N VAL A 187 2.89 5.90 -38.22
CA VAL A 187 3.17 6.72 -37.03
C VAL A 187 3.13 8.21 -37.38
N GLY A 188 2.40 8.96 -36.58
CA GLY A 188 2.44 10.42 -36.58
C GLY A 188 3.20 10.92 -35.37
N TYR A 189 4.15 11.84 -35.56
CA TYR A 189 4.92 12.45 -34.49
C TYR A 189 5.05 13.95 -34.65
N TYR A 190 5.12 14.64 -33.50
CA TYR A 190 5.30 16.09 -33.41
C TYR A 190 6.39 16.44 -32.39
N PHE A 191 6.99 17.62 -32.53
CA PHE A 191 8.12 18.08 -31.70
C PHE A 191 8.04 19.58 -31.30
N GLU A 192 6.96 20.25 -31.60
CA GLU A 192 6.71 21.67 -31.25
C GLU A 192 5.46 21.84 -30.37
N GLY A 193 5.17 20.83 -29.56
CA GLY A 193 3.97 20.77 -28.76
C GLY A 193 2.77 20.21 -29.50
N GLY A 194 1.93 19.49 -28.74
CA GLY A 194 0.71 18.90 -29.27
C GLY A 194 -0.27 18.51 -28.20
N GLU A 195 -1.50 18.24 -28.63
CA GLU A 195 -2.62 17.89 -27.80
C GLU A 195 -3.35 16.67 -28.37
N LEU A 196 -3.44 15.58 -27.61
CA LEU A 196 -4.30 14.45 -27.92
C LEU A 196 -5.59 14.53 -27.11
N ILE A 197 -6.73 14.53 -27.80
CA ILE A 197 -8.07 14.47 -27.22
C ILE A 197 -8.61 13.03 -27.39
N ASP A 198 -8.96 12.39 -26.26
CA ASP A 198 -9.56 11.08 -26.23
C ASP A 198 -10.78 11.07 -25.30
N GLY A 199 -11.96 11.30 -25.86
CA GLY A 199 -13.18 11.51 -25.13
C GLY A 199 -13.14 12.78 -24.27
N LYS A 200 -13.18 12.61 -22.93
CA LYS A 200 -13.09 13.73 -21.97
C LYS A 200 -11.66 14.00 -21.50
N ASN A 201 -10.70 13.17 -21.91
CA ASN A 201 -9.31 13.31 -21.53
C ASN A 201 -8.57 14.19 -22.55
N LYS A 202 -7.77 15.12 -22.05
CA LYS A 202 -6.96 16.05 -22.82
C LYS A 202 -5.50 15.89 -22.38
N LEU A 203 -4.65 15.44 -23.28
CA LEU A 203 -3.26 15.15 -23.03
C LEU A 203 -2.39 16.10 -23.84
N THR A 204 -1.47 16.81 -23.18
CA THR A 204 -0.52 17.74 -23.82
C THR A 204 0.91 17.36 -23.50
N SER A 205 1.83 17.58 -24.44
CA SER A 205 3.28 17.40 -24.27
C SER A 205 4.05 18.21 -25.29
N ASP A 206 5.35 18.39 -25.07
CA ASP A 206 6.22 19.09 -26.03
C ASP A 206 6.55 18.20 -27.23
N TRP A 207 6.74 16.88 -26.99
CA TRP A 207 6.96 15.88 -28.01
C TRP A 207 5.97 14.72 -27.86
N GLY A 208 5.54 14.16 -28.97
CA GLY A 208 4.70 12.98 -28.95
C GLY A 208 4.66 12.22 -30.26
N GLU A 209 4.37 10.93 -30.15
CA GLU A 209 4.13 10.06 -31.29
C GLU A 209 2.88 9.20 -31.05
N TYR A 210 2.17 8.90 -32.14
CA TYR A 210 0.98 8.06 -32.13
C TYR A 210 1.00 7.06 -33.27
N HIS A 211 0.95 5.77 -32.91
CA HIS A 211 0.89 4.65 -33.84
C HIS A 211 -0.57 4.30 -34.17
N THR A 212 -0.97 4.49 -35.41
CA THR A 212 -2.38 4.28 -35.81
C THR A 212 -2.79 2.81 -35.90
N ASP A 213 -1.85 1.88 -36.10
CA ASP A 213 -2.08 0.43 -36.14
C ASP A 213 -2.24 -0.17 -34.74
N THR A 214 -1.30 0.12 -33.84
CA THR A 214 -1.31 -0.40 -32.46
C THR A 214 -2.20 0.41 -31.52
N ARG A 215 -2.53 1.66 -31.89
CA ARG A 215 -3.24 2.67 -31.10
C ARG A 215 -2.51 3.05 -29.81
N LYS A 216 -1.19 2.93 -29.80
CA LYS A 216 -0.32 3.36 -28.71
C LYS A 216 0.26 4.73 -29.01
N ALA A 217 0.39 5.53 -27.98
CA ALA A 217 1.03 6.84 -28.03
C ALA A 217 2.14 6.92 -26.99
N VAL A 218 3.15 7.71 -27.29
CA VAL A 218 4.24 8.09 -26.38
C VAL A 218 4.27 9.61 -26.33
N PHE A 219 4.40 10.13 -25.11
CA PHE A 219 4.49 11.58 -24.85
C PHE A 219 5.67 11.86 -23.95
N ASN A 220 6.46 12.83 -24.31
CA ASN A 220 7.65 13.22 -23.58
C ASN A 220 7.68 14.73 -23.37
N TYR A 221 8.29 15.12 -22.26
CA TYR A 221 8.52 16.49 -21.81
C TYR A 221 7.23 17.26 -21.50
N ASN A 222 7.14 17.78 -20.29
CA ASN A 222 6.01 18.56 -19.80
C ASN A 222 4.63 17.92 -19.99
N VAL A 223 4.58 16.59 -19.90
CA VAL A 223 3.34 15.83 -20.15
C VAL A 223 2.30 16.16 -19.09
N ARG A 224 1.10 16.53 -19.57
CA ARG A 224 -0.07 16.80 -18.73
C ARG A 224 -1.28 16.05 -19.25
N LEU A 225 -1.90 15.25 -18.40
CA LEU A 225 -3.18 14.61 -18.67
C LEU A 225 -4.26 15.28 -17.82
N ASN A 226 -5.10 16.05 -18.46
CA ASN A 226 -6.31 16.65 -17.87
C ASN A 226 -7.47 15.66 -18.06
N SER A 227 -8.01 15.18 -16.95
CA SER A 227 -9.24 14.41 -16.87
C SER A 227 -10.26 15.17 -16.04
N PRO A 228 -11.58 14.96 -16.18
CA PRO A 228 -12.58 15.64 -15.36
C PRO A 228 -12.39 15.51 -13.85
N LYS A 229 -11.66 14.48 -13.40
CA LYS A 229 -11.49 14.16 -11.99
C LYS A 229 -10.10 14.43 -11.43
N PHE A 230 -9.09 14.61 -12.30
CA PHE A 230 -7.70 14.80 -11.86
C PHE A 230 -6.85 15.44 -12.95
N LEU A 231 -5.74 16.03 -12.53
CA LEU A 231 -4.64 16.49 -13.36
C LEU A 231 -3.41 15.67 -13.05
N LEU A 232 -2.87 14.96 -14.04
CA LEU A 232 -1.58 14.27 -13.95
C LEU A 232 -0.51 15.13 -14.64
N LYS A 233 0.65 15.28 -13.99
CA LYS A 233 1.87 15.88 -14.56
C LYS A 233 3.00 14.85 -14.43
N THR A 234 3.68 14.59 -15.55
CA THR A 234 4.78 13.62 -15.62
C THR A 234 5.79 14.07 -16.68
N ASP A 235 6.96 13.44 -16.70
CA ASP A 235 7.93 13.67 -17.76
C ASP A 235 7.63 12.83 -19.00
N THR A 236 7.36 11.56 -18.82
CA THR A 236 7.09 10.59 -19.89
C THR A 236 5.82 9.80 -19.62
N MET A 237 4.99 9.61 -20.66
CA MET A 237 3.78 8.80 -20.59
C MET A 237 3.62 7.93 -21.83
N TYR A 238 3.35 6.65 -21.63
CA TYR A 238 2.86 5.72 -22.65
C TYR A 238 1.35 5.56 -22.49
N TYR A 239 0.61 5.70 -23.57
CA TYR A 239 -0.86 5.61 -23.52
C TYR A 239 -1.40 4.67 -24.59
N ASP A 240 -2.18 3.67 -24.17
CA ASP A 240 -2.92 2.79 -25.08
C ASP A 240 -4.37 3.28 -25.17
N THR A 241 -4.73 3.88 -26.30
CA THR A 241 -6.06 4.46 -26.53
C THR A 241 -7.16 3.38 -26.65
N ARG A 242 -6.81 2.11 -26.85
CA ARG A 242 -7.72 0.98 -26.91
C ARG A 242 -8.10 0.47 -25.54
N THR A 243 -7.09 0.20 -24.71
CA THR A 243 -7.27 -0.36 -23.36
C THR A 243 -7.46 0.71 -22.29
N LYS A 244 -7.18 1.98 -22.64
CA LYS A 244 -7.25 3.15 -21.75
C LYS A 244 -6.24 3.10 -20.59
N TRP A 245 -5.18 2.31 -20.71
CA TRP A 245 -4.07 2.31 -19.79
C TRP A 245 -3.06 3.40 -20.15
N ALA A 246 -2.70 4.19 -19.16
CA ALA A 246 -1.57 5.10 -19.18
C ALA A 246 -0.49 4.57 -18.24
N GLU A 247 0.75 4.52 -18.71
CA GLU A 247 1.94 4.26 -17.92
C GLU A 247 2.71 5.56 -17.77
N ILE A 248 3.04 5.93 -16.52
CA ILE A 248 3.86 7.09 -16.19
C ILE A 248 5.26 6.65 -15.82
N VAL A 249 6.27 7.35 -16.32
CA VAL A 249 7.68 7.09 -16.08
C VAL A 249 8.38 8.38 -15.70
N GLY A 250 9.13 8.35 -14.59
CA GLY A 250 9.78 9.49 -13.98
C GLY A 250 8.91 10.20 -12.93
N PRO A 251 9.43 11.26 -12.30
CA PRO A 251 8.74 12.00 -11.25
C PRO A 251 7.38 12.50 -11.69
N SER A 252 6.33 11.98 -11.09
CA SER A 252 4.94 12.23 -11.48
C SER A 252 4.12 12.73 -10.32
N ASN A 253 3.20 13.68 -10.59
CA ASN A 253 2.27 14.22 -9.63
C ASN A 253 0.85 14.13 -10.17
N ILE A 254 -0.05 13.56 -9.37
CA ILE A 254 -1.49 13.46 -9.65
C ILE A 254 -2.22 14.37 -8.65
N TYR A 255 -3.02 15.29 -9.14
CA TYR A 255 -3.81 16.23 -8.34
C TYR A 255 -5.29 15.93 -8.51
N SER A 256 -6.01 15.75 -7.39
CA SER A 256 -7.46 15.53 -7.37
C SER A 256 -8.08 16.35 -6.23
N GLY A 257 -8.74 17.46 -6.56
CA GLY A 257 -9.19 18.41 -5.55
C GLY A 257 -8.02 18.99 -4.76
N GLN A 258 -8.00 18.76 -3.44
CA GLN A 258 -6.92 19.20 -2.54
C GLN A 258 -5.84 18.10 -2.34
N ASP A 259 -6.06 16.91 -2.88
CA ASP A 259 -5.16 15.78 -2.71
C ASP A 259 -4.09 15.77 -3.80
N ARG A 260 -2.88 15.37 -3.41
CA ARG A 260 -1.74 15.19 -4.31
C ARG A 260 -1.11 13.82 -4.08
N ILE A 261 -0.87 13.09 -5.16
CA ILE A 261 -0.12 11.84 -5.12
C ILE A 261 1.15 12.01 -5.94
N TYR A 262 2.28 11.61 -5.37
CA TYR A 262 3.58 11.52 -6.02
C TYR A 262 3.94 10.06 -6.25
N SER A 263 4.53 9.74 -7.39
CA SER A 263 5.12 8.44 -7.70
C SER A 263 6.15 8.57 -8.83
N GLU A 264 7.16 7.70 -8.87
CA GLU A 264 8.15 7.71 -9.94
C GLU A 264 7.82 6.77 -11.09
N HIS A 265 6.90 5.83 -10.89
CA HIS A 265 6.43 4.92 -11.92
C HIS A 265 5.03 4.44 -11.57
N GLY A 266 4.19 4.24 -12.57
CA GLY A 266 2.86 3.71 -12.32
C GLY A 266 2.01 3.52 -13.55
N PHE A 267 0.85 2.92 -13.33
CA PHE A 267 -0.17 2.67 -14.34
C PHE A 267 -1.51 3.19 -13.86
N TYR A 268 -2.22 3.84 -14.76
CA TYR A 268 -3.58 4.31 -14.54
C TYR A 268 -4.49 3.88 -15.68
N ASN A 269 -5.68 3.39 -15.36
CA ASN A 269 -6.71 3.10 -16.35
C ASN A 269 -7.84 4.12 -16.26
N SER A 270 -8.01 4.94 -17.30
CA SER A 270 -8.98 6.03 -17.30
C SER A 270 -10.44 5.56 -17.41
N GLN A 271 -10.70 4.32 -17.79
CA GLN A 271 -12.04 3.75 -17.88
C GLN A 271 -12.49 3.06 -16.60
N THR A 272 -11.57 2.27 -15.98
CA THR A 272 -11.87 1.50 -14.76
C THR A 272 -11.49 2.24 -13.49
N GLU A 273 -10.77 3.36 -13.59
CA GLU A 273 -10.23 4.15 -12.47
C GLU A 273 -9.34 3.34 -11.52
N ARG A 274 -8.61 2.36 -12.08
CA ARG A 274 -7.60 1.57 -11.36
C ARG A 274 -6.25 2.22 -11.44
N VAL A 275 -5.57 2.23 -10.30
CA VAL A 275 -4.23 2.81 -10.13
C VAL A 275 -3.27 1.75 -9.62
N ARG A 276 -2.06 1.73 -10.14
CA ARG A 276 -0.93 0.94 -9.64
C ARG A 276 0.31 1.83 -9.65
N LEU A 277 0.81 2.16 -8.48
CA LEU A 277 1.95 3.06 -8.32
C LEU A 277 3.11 2.33 -7.68
N TYR A 278 4.33 2.65 -8.10
CA TYR A 278 5.55 2.00 -7.71
C TYR A 278 6.64 3.04 -7.41
N LYS A 279 7.65 2.65 -6.61
CA LYS A 279 8.83 3.47 -6.30
C LYS A 279 8.49 4.77 -5.56
N GLY A 280 8.39 4.66 -4.24
CA GLY A 280 8.30 5.82 -3.36
C GLY A 280 7.00 6.60 -3.48
N THR A 281 5.87 5.92 -3.59
CA THR A 281 4.57 6.54 -3.65
C THR A 281 4.26 7.29 -2.35
N LYS A 282 3.86 8.57 -2.48
CA LYS A 282 3.41 9.42 -1.38
C LYS A 282 2.10 10.10 -1.76
N ALA A 283 1.10 9.98 -0.90
CA ALA A 283 -0.19 10.65 -1.05
C ALA A 283 -0.38 11.67 0.08
N PHE A 284 -0.75 12.89 -0.29
CA PHE A 284 -0.97 14.00 0.62
C PHE A 284 -2.42 14.45 0.51
N GLY A 285 -3.16 14.38 1.59
CA GLY A 285 -4.50 14.93 1.76
C GLY A 285 -4.50 16.06 2.79
N ARG A 286 -5.66 16.63 3.08
CA ARG A 286 -5.80 17.82 3.94
C ARG A 286 -5.09 17.72 5.30
N ASN A 287 -5.17 16.56 5.97
CA ASN A 287 -4.52 16.31 7.27
C ASN A 287 -3.91 14.91 7.33
N ARG A 288 -3.72 14.28 6.18
CA ARG A 288 -3.25 12.91 6.07
C ARG A 288 -2.10 12.81 5.07
N GLU A 289 -1.14 12.01 5.44
CA GLU A 289 -0.04 11.64 4.57
C GLU A 289 0.06 10.11 4.57
N MET A 290 0.13 9.51 3.40
CA MET A 290 0.34 8.09 3.22
C MET A 290 1.56 7.87 2.33
N GLN A 291 2.38 6.90 2.67
CA GLN A 291 3.48 6.45 1.82
C GLN A 291 3.54 4.92 1.76
N GLY A 292 4.13 4.41 0.69
CA GLY A 292 4.43 2.99 0.49
C GLY A 292 5.26 2.83 -0.77
N ASP A 293 6.05 1.74 -0.85
CA ASP A 293 6.86 1.50 -2.05
C ASP A 293 5.97 1.15 -3.25
N THR A 294 4.87 0.43 -2.99
CA THR A 294 3.87 0.07 -4.00
C THR A 294 2.47 0.32 -3.45
N VAL A 295 1.62 0.95 -4.25
CA VAL A 295 0.22 1.24 -3.88
C VAL A 295 -0.70 0.84 -5.03
N TYR A 296 -1.71 0.02 -4.72
CA TYR A 296 -2.80 -0.32 -5.62
C TYR A 296 -4.08 0.33 -5.12
N TYR A 297 -4.88 0.85 -6.04
CA TYR A 297 -6.18 1.43 -5.71
C TYR A 297 -7.20 1.10 -6.81
N ASP A 298 -8.38 0.66 -6.40
CA ASP A 298 -9.53 0.42 -7.27
C ASP A 298 -10.69 1.30 -6.79
N LYS A 299 -10.99 2.34 -7.56
CA LYS A 299 -12.05 3.31 -7.25
C LYS A 299 -13.43 2.68 -7.14
N LYS A 300 -13.70 1.63 -7.91
CA LYS A 300 -15.01 0.97 -7.92
C LYS A 300 -15.31 0.26 -6.61
N THR A 301 -14.31 -0.39 -6.03
CA THR A 301 -14.43 -1.10 -4.75
C THR A 301 -14.07 -0.23 -3.55
N GLY A 302 -13.41 0.93 -3.78
CA GLY A 302 -12.85 1.77 -2.74
C GLY A 302 -11.66 1.15 -2.01
N ILE A 303 -11.10 0.05 -2.53
CA ILE A 303 -10.02 -0.69 -1.88
C ILE A 303 -8.66 -0.12 -2.30
N MET A 304 -7.85 0.18 -1.29
CA MET A 304 -6.46 0.54 -1.41
C MET A 304 -5.59 -0.49 -0.70
N GLU A 305 -4.51 -0.92 -1.34
CA GLU A 305 -3.49 -1.79 -0.77
C GLU A 305 -2.12 -1.12 -0.92
N ALA A 306 -1.33 -1.16 0.14
CA ALA A 306 0.02 -0.61 0.16
C ALA A 306 1.01 -1.65 0.68
N PHE A 307 2.17 -1.72 0.05
CA PHE A 307 3.20 -2.72 0.31
C PHE A 307 4.54 -2.05 0.57
N ASN A 308 5.27 -2.58 1.52
CA ASN A 308 6.59 -2.20 2.00
C ASN A 308 6.70 -0.72 2.43
N ASN A 309 7.33 -0.50 3.56
CA ASN A 309 7.56 0.83 4.14
C ASN A 309 6.27 1.67 4.22
N VAL A 310 5.15 1.00 4.53
CA VAL A 310 3.85 1.67 4.61
C VAL A 310 3.81 2.55 5.86
N SER A 311 3.40 3.81 5.67
CA SER A 311 3.15 4.76 6.76
C SER A 311 1.91 5.59 6.43
N CYS A 312 0.97 5.63 7.35
CA CYS A 312 -0.23 6.46 7.30
C CYS A 312 -0.22 7.41 8.50
N LYS A 313 -0.03 8.70 8.24
CA LYS A 313 0.00 9.75 9.25
C LYS A 313 -1.31 10.53 9.22
N ASP A 314 -1.94 10.67 10.37
CA ASP A 314 -3.07 11.57 10.61
C ASP A 314 -2.62 12.69 11.53
N SER A 315 -2.39 13.88 10.96
CA SER A 315 -1.88 15.04 11.70
C SER A 315 -2.94 15.66 12.59
N LEU A 316 -4.23 15.50 12.26
CA LEU A 316 -5.34 16.01 13.07
C LEU A 316 -5.46 15.21 14.38
N ASN A 317 -5.47 13.89 14.27
CA ASN A 317 -5.57 12.99 15.43
C ASN A 317 -4.20 12.64 16.03
N LYS A 318 -3.11 13.21 15.51
CA LYS A 318 -1.74 13.04 16.00
C LYS A 318 -1.34 11.57 16.16
N ASN A 319 -1.61 10.78 15.13
CA ASN A 319 -1.23 9.37 15.10
C ASN A 319 -0.58 8.96 13.79
N ILE A 320 0.19 7.88 13.85
CA ILE A 320 0.86 7.28 12.69
C ILE A 320 0.70 5.76 12.80
N LEU A 321 0.19 5.15 11.73
CA LEU A 321 0.15 3.70 11.57
C LEU A 321 1.20 3.28 10.54
N THR A 322 2.04 2.32 10.89
CA THR A 322 3.08 1.78 9.99
C THR A 322 2.99 0.26 9.88
N GLY A 323 3.56 -0.30 8.81
CA GLY A 323 3.66 -1.74 8.57
C GLY A 323 4.30 -2.04 7.23
N ASN A 324 4.53 -3.31 6.91
CA ASN A 324 5.00 -3.71 5.58
C ASN A 324 3.86 -4.08 4.62
N TYR A 325 2.65 -4.19 5.13
CA TYR A 325 1.42 -4.29 4.35
C TYR A 325 0.31 -3.53 5.05
N ALA A 326 -0.43 -2.72 4.30
CA ALA A 326 -1.67 -2.10 4.77
C ALA A 326 -2.76 -2.20 3.70
N TRP A 327 -3.98 -2.26 4.18
CA TRP A 327 -5.20 -2.29 3.40
C TRP A 327 -6.20 -1.27 3.98
N TYR A 328 -6.89 -0.57 3.10
CA TYR A 328 -7.91 0.42 3.47
C TYR A 328 -9.10 0.35 2.52
N ASN A 329 -10.31 0.41 3.05
CA ASN A 329 -11.53 0.53 2.27
C ASN A 329 -12.16 1.91 2.50
N GLU A 330 -12.17 2.73 1.48
CA GLU A 330 -12.72 4.09 1.49
C GLU A 330 -14.23 4.11 1.76
N LEU A 331 -14.97 3.09 1.31
CA LEU A 331 -16.41 3.02 1.41
C LEU A 331 -16.89 2.62 2.81
N THR A 332 -16.14 1.80 3.51
CA THR A 332 -16.46 1.34 4.86
C THR A 332 -15.67 2.05 5.95
N GLY A 333 -14.55 2.69 5.59
CA GLY A 333 -13.60 3.27 6.54
C GLY A 333 -12.81 2.23 7.33
N GLU A 334 -12.81 0.97 6.89
CA GLU A 334 -12.07 -0.12 7.51
C GLU A 334 -10.62 -0.10 7.05
N ALA A 335 -9.69 -0.35 7.98
CA ALA A 335 -8.26 -0.37 7.70
C ALA A 335 -7.58 -1.54 8.41
N MET A 336 -6.49 -2.02 7.84
CA MET A 336 -5.64 -3.06 8.44
C MET A 336 -4.17 -2.77 8.14
N ALA A 337 -3.30 -3.04 9.11
CA ALA A 337 -1.86 -3.09 8.92
C ALA A 337 -1.30 -4.37 9.53
N THR A 338 -0.32 -4.98 8.88
CA THR A 338 0.35 -6.20 9.34
C THR A 338 1.82 -6.23 8.88
N LYS A 339 2.54 -7.28 9.27
CA LYS A 339 3.97 -7.41 9.01
C LYS A 339 4.76 -6.24 9.60
N LYS A 340 4.97 -6.27 10.90
CA LYS A 340 5.52 -5.19 11.73
C LYS A 340 4.56 -4.00 11.88
N ALA A 341 3.27 -4.29 12.07
CA ALA A 341 2.28 -3.25 12.32
C ALA A 341 2.61 -2.50 13.62
N LEU A 342 2.60 -1.16 13.56
CA LEU A 342 2.86 -0.29 14.70
C LEU A 342 1.97 0.94 14.62
N ALA A 343 1.18 1.16 15.65
CA ALA A 343 0.49 2.42 15.88
C ALA A 343 1.29 3.30 16.83
N ARG A 344 1.45 4.57 16.50
CA ARG A 344 2.10 5.59 17.33
C ARG A 344 1.09 6.70 17.60
N ASP A 345 0.83 6.99 18.86
CA ASP A 345 0.01 8.10 19.31
C ASP A 345 0.89 9.13 20.02
N TYR A 346 0.97 10.34 19.47
CA TYR A 346 1.71 11.47 20.02
C TYR A 346 0.78 12.64 20.42
N SER A 347 -0.51 12.34 20.68
CA SER A 347 -1.51 13.33 21.10
C SER A 347 -1.24 13.89 22.48
N GLN A 348 -0.57 13.11 23.34
CA GLN A 348 -0.31 13.42 24.74
C GLN A 348 0.93 14.30 25.01
N GLY A 349 1.49 14.97 24.01
CA GLY A 349 2.60 15.92 24.16
C GLY A 349 3.98 15.29 24.02
N LYS A 350 4.78 15.21 25.12
CA LYS A 350 6.21 14.83 25.02
C LYS A 350 6.43 13.34 24.79
N ASP A 351 5.53 12.46 25.24
CA ASP A 351 5.70 11.01 25.19
C ASP A 351 4.77 10.37 24.16
N THR A 352 5.37 9.65 23.22
CA THR A 352 4.64 8.88 22.21
C THR A 352 4.29 7.50 22.78
N PHE A 353 3.04 7.09 22.62
CA PHE A 353 2.62 5.73 22.91
C PHE A 353 2.75 4.85 21.67
N TYR A 354 3.52 3.78 21.78
CA TYR A 354 3.77 2.80 20.74
C TYR A 354 2.97 1.55 21.03
N ILE A 355 2.15 1.10 20.06
CA ILE A 355 1.34 -0.11 20.16
C ILE A 355 1.65 -1.00 18.96
N HIS A 356 2.11 -2.20 19.23
CA HIS A 356 2.36 -3.25 18.26
C HIS A 356 1.42 -4.43 18.49
N ALA A 357 1.02 -5.09 17.39
CA ALA A 357 0.46 -6.44 17.35
C ALA A 357 0.82 -7.06 16.00
N ASP A 358 0.67 -8.37 15.83
CA ASP A 358 0.92 -9.03 14.55
C ASP A 358 0.04 -8.43 13.44
N THR A 359 -1.19 -8.08 13.79
CA THR A 359 -2.14 -7.37 12.93
C THR A 359 -2.90 -6.31 13.73
N LEU A 360 -2.92 -5.09 13.22
CA LEU A 360 -3.78 -4.00 13.68
C LEU A 360 -4.90 -3.80 12.68
N ARG A 361 -6.16 -3.90 13.12
CA ARG A 361 -7.34 -3.72 12.28
C ARG A 361 -8.27 -2.68 12.89
N MET A 362 -8.63 -1.68 12.12
CA MET A 362 -9.49 -0.59 12.53
C MET A 362 -10.85 -0.72 11.83
N PHE A 363 -11.91 -0.66 12.62
CA PHE A 363 -13.28 -0.58 12.14
C PHE A 363 -13.81 0.84 12.38
N THR A 364 -14.44 1.42 11.37
CA THR A 364 -15.08 2.74 11.47
C THR A 364 -16.60 2.56 11.46
N TYR A 365 -17.26 3.12 12.44
CA TYR A 365 -18.72 3.11 12.59
C TYR A 365 -19.27 4.51 12.35
N ASN A 366 -20.47 4.59 11.80
CA ASN A 366 -21.14 5.84 11.46
C ASN A 366 -20.28 6.74 10.55
N LEU A 367 -19.63 6.14 9.56
CA LEU A 367 -18.79 6.86 8.60
C LEU A 367 -19.58 8.00 7.94
N ASN A 368 -18.95 9.17 7.79
CA ASN A 368 -19.54 10.39 7.23
C ASN A 368 -20.70 11.02 8.04
N THR A 369 -20.78 10.74 9.34
CA THR A 369 -21.69 11.41 10.29
C THR A 369 -20.90 12.10 11.40
N ASP A 370 -21.55 13.03 12.12
CA ASP A 370 -20.95 13.71 13.27
C ASP A 370 -20.70 12.77 14.48
N SER A 371 -21.32 11.58 14.46
CA SER A 371 -21.17 10.55 15.50
C SER A 371 -20.17 9.44 15.12
N VAL A 372 -19.26 9.72 14.20
CA VAL A 372 -18.23 8.76 13.76
C VAL A 372 -17.33 8.33 14.92
N TYR A 373 -17.13 7.04 15.09
CA TYR A 373 -16.15 6.49 16.03
C TYR A 373 -15.41 5.30 15.42
N ARG A 374 -14.28 4.94 16.04
CA ARG A 374 -13.41 3.87 15.57
C ARG A 374 -13.11 2.89 16.66
N VAL A 375 -12.96 1.62 16.28
CA VAL A 375 -12.52 0.53 17.14
C VAL A 375 -11.30 -0.10 16.52
N LEU A 376 -10.16 -0.03 17.21
CA LEU A 376 -8.91 -0.67 16.81
C LEU A 376 -8.78 -2.01 17.51
N HIS A 377 -8.58 -3.07 16.77
CA HIS A 377 -8.23 -4.40 17.26
C HIS A 377 -6.77 -4.70 16.99
N GLY A 378 -6.04 -5.10 18.01
CA GLY A 378 -4.71 -5.69 17.90
C GLY A 378 -4.80 -7.19 18.12
N TYR A 379 -4.49 -7.97 17.10
CA TYR A 379 -4.54 -9.44 17.12
C TYR A 379 -3.15 -10.01 17.28
N PHE A 380 -2.99 -10.81 18.31
CA PHE A 380 -1.82 -11.56 18.71
C PHE A 380 -0.59 -10.73 19.03
N HIS A 381 0.11 -11.13 20.07
CA HIS A 381 1.37 -10.54 20.53
C HIS A 381 1.30 -9.02 20.75
N ALA A 382 0.17 -8.56 21.32
CA ALA A 382 -0.03 -7.14 21.58
C ALA A 382 0.97 -6.62 22.62
N ARG A 383 1.71 -5.58 22.30
CA ARG A 383 2.70 -4.93 23.16
C ARG A 383 2.61 -3.43 23.04
N GLY A 384 2.71 -2.75 24.16
CA GLY A 384 2.71 -1.30 24.19
C GLY A 384 3.85 -0.76 25.02
N TYR A 385 4.37 0.40 24.59
CA TYR A 385 5.44 1.11 25.27
C TYR A 385 5.19 2.62 25.29
N ARG A 386 5.27 3.18 26.46
CA ARG A 386 5.49 4.59 26.78
C ARG A 386 6.41 4.61 27.98
N THR A 387 7.15 5.69 28.25
CA THR A 387 8.15 5.75 29.33
C THR A 387 7.59 5.34 30.68
N ASP A 388 6.39 5.78 31.01
CA ASP A 388 5.70 5.53 32.28
C ASP A 388 4.72 4.33 32.26
N LEU A 389 4.43 3.78 31.09
CA LEU A 389 3.42 2.73 30.92
C LEU A 389 3.85 1.71 29.88
N GLN A 390 3.93 0.44 30.25
CA GLN A 390 4.16 -0.65 29.33
C GLN A 390 3.05 -1.69 29.46
N MET A 391 2.79 -2.42 28.39
CA MET A 391 1.77 -3.47 28.39
C MET A 391 2.14 -4.65 27.49
N VAL A 392 1.68 -5.82 27.88
CA VAL A 392 1.74 -7.05 27.10
C VAL A 392 0.41 -7.78 27.25
N ALA A 393 -0.13 -8.27 26.13
CA ALA A 393 -1.34 -9.10 26.10
C ALA A 393 -1.35 -9.97 24.85
N ASP A 394 -2.20 -10.99 24.81
CA ASP A 394 -2.43 -11.71 23.55
C ASP A 394 -3.10 -10.79 22.52
N SER A 395 -4.13 -10.08 22.92
CA SER A 395 -4.90 -9.21 22.04
C SER A 395 -5.39 -7.96 22.78
N LEU A 396 -5.68 -6.91 22.01
CA LEU A 396 -6.25 -5.66 22.55
C LEU A 396 -7.40 -5.13 21.69
N VAL A 397 -8.28 -4.36 22.34
CA VAL A 397 -9.31 -3.57 21.66
C VAL A 397 -9.30 -2.15 22.22
N PHE A 398 -9.19 -1.16 21.35
CA PHE A 398 -9.32 0.25 21.71
C PHE A 398 -10.56 0.85 21.05
N SER A 399 -11.45 1.45 21.82
CA SER A 399 -12.65 2.13 21.34
C SER A 399 -12.55 3.64 21.57
N THR A 400 -12.64 4.42 20.49
CA THR A 400 -12.67 5.89 20.61
C THR A 400 -14.00 6.40 21.16
N LYS A 401 -15.08 5.61 21.09
CA LYS A 401 -16.40 5.99 21.62
C LYS A 401 -16.44 5.95 23.15
N THR A 402 -15.95 4.86 23.72
CA THR A 402 -15.91 4.65 25.17
C THR A 402 -14.59 5.11 25.79
N ARG A 403 -13.61 5.44 24.96
CA ARG A 403 -12.24 5.75 25.39
C ARG A 403 -11.63 4.67 26.27
N THR A 404 -11.86 3.42 25.90
CA THR A 404 -11.44 2.25 26.67
C THR A 404 -10.45 1.42 25.87
N ILE A 405 -9.34 1.04 26.51
CA ILE A 405 -8.43 -0.01 26.03
C ILE A 405 -8.74 -1.26 26.84
N THR A 406 -9.13 -2.33 26.19
CA THR A 406 -9.32 -3.65 26.80
C THR A 406 -8.21 -4.59 26.36
N LEU A 407 -7.55 -5.21 27.33
CA LEU A 407 -6.49 -6.20 27.11
C LEU A 407 -7.02 -7.58 27.49
N TYR A 408 -6.79 -8.56 26.62
CA TYR A 408 -7.34 -9.91 26.74
C TYR A 408 -6.26 -10.97 26.88
N ARG A 409 -6.62 -12.06 27.55
CA ARG A 409 -5.82 -13.29 27.66
C ARG A 409 -4.48 -13.07 28.34
N ASP A 410 -4.54 -13.07 29.68
CA ASP A 410 -3.36 -12.98 30.54
C ASP A 410 -2.53 -11.68 30.36
N PRO A 411 -3.22 -10.53 30.34
CA PRO A 411 -2.59 -9.23 30.17
C PRO A 411 -1.72 -8.84 31.37
N ILE A 412 -0.72 -8.02 31.10
CA ILE A 412 0.11 -7.35 32.10
C ILE A 412 0.25 -5.88 31.74
N ILE A 413 0.12 -5.02 32.74
CA ILE A 413 0.45 -3.61 32.66
C ILE A 413 1.55 -3.30 33.68
N TRP A 414 2.55 -2.51 33.30
CA TRP A 414 3.55 -1.94 34.21
C TRP A 414 3.42 -0.43 34.22
N ASN A 415 3.52 0.13 35.42
CA ASN A 415 3.62 1.56 35.66
C ASN A 415 4.67 1.78 36.75
N ASP A 416 5.78 2.41 36.38
CA ASP A 416 6.97 2.52 37.22
C ASP A 416 7.44 1.15 37.76
N ASN A 417 7.46 0.95 39.07
CA ASN A 417 7.83 -0.30 39.75
C ASN A 417 6.62 -1.21 40.07
N ARG A 418 5.44 -0.93 39.48
CA ARG A 418 4.21 -1.69 39.70
C ARG A 418 3.83 -2.52 38.50
N GLN A 419 3.29 -3.69 38.76
CA GLN A 419 2.77 -4.63 37.78
C GLN A 419 1.32 -4.97 38.13
N VAL A 420 0.44 -4.91 37.13
CA VAL A 420 -0.99 -5.28 37.25
C VAL A 420 -1.27 -6.48 36.37
N LEU A 421 -1.92 -7.48 36.92
CA LEU A 421 -2.25 -8.77 36.29
C LEU A 421 -3.74 -9.04 36.41
N GLY A 422 -4.28 -9.87 35.54
CA GLY A 422 -5.64 -10.40 35.61
C GLY A 422 -6.04 -11.14 34.34
N GLU A 423 -7.27 -11.63 34.27
CA GLU A 423 -7.77 -12.28 33.05
C GLU A 423 -8.11 -11.29 31.94
N GLU A 424 -8.62 -10.13 32.33
CA GLU A 424 -8.98 -9.02 31.44
C GLU A 424 -8.71 -7.69 32.16
N ILE A 425 -8.06 -6.77 31.48
CA ILE A 425 -7.77 -5.43 32.00
C ILE A 425 -8.42 -4.39 31.10
N ASN A 426 -9.23 -3.51 31.69
CA ASN A 426 -9.89 -2.39 31.05
C ASN A 426 -9.32 -1.08 31.56
N ALA A 427 -8.60 -0.33 30.70
CA ALA A 427 -8.11 1.00 31.00
C ALA A 427 -9.06 2.05 30.41
N TYR A 428 -9.63 2.89 31.25
CA TYR A 428 -10.50 4.00 30.88
C TYR A 428 -9.66 5.26 30.74
N LEU A 429 -9.79 5.94 29.61
CA LEU A 429 -9.02 7.13 29.28
C LEU A 429 -9.86 8.39 29.40
N ASN A 430 -9.29 9.45 29.96
CA ASN A 430 -9.83 10.80 29.83
C ASN A 430 -9.10 11.57 28.70
N ASP A 431 -9.25 12.91 28.64
CA ASP A 431 -8.64 13.72 27.58
C ASP A 431 -7.11 13.79 27.65
N SER A 432 -6.51 13.46 28.81
CA SER A 432 -5.08 13.69 29.07
C SER A 432 -4.33 12.45 29.51
N THR A 433 -4.98 11.56 30.27
CA THR A 433 -4.32 10.43 30.94
C THR A 433 -5.25 9.22 31.04
N VAL A 434 -4.80 8.18 31.73
CA VAL A 434 -5.65 7.09 32.21
C VAL A 434 -6.46 7.62 33.41
N ASP A 435 -7.77 7.47 33.38
CA ASP A 435 -8.69 7.80 34.46
C ASP A 435 -8.73 6.68 35.50
N SER A 436 -8.98 5.47 35.05
CA SER A 436 -9.01 4.29 35.91
C SER A 436 -8.66 3.01 35.16
N ILE A 437 -8.16 2.02 35.89
CA ILE A 437 -7.90 0.67 35.39
C ILE A 437 -8.82 -0.28 36.17
N TYR A 438 -9.62 -1.07 35.46
CA TYR A 438 -10.44 -2.13 36.04
C TYR A 438 -9.91 -3.49 35.60
N VAL A 439 -9.66 -4.37 36.55
CA VAL A 439 -9.26 -5.75 36.35
C VAL A 439 -10.40 -6.67 36.72
N ASP A 440 -10.86 -7.47 35.76
CA ASP A 440 -11.93 -8.44 35.97
C ASP A 440 -11.32 -9.84 36.13
N ARG A 441 -11.57 -10.44 37.24
CA ARG A 441 -11.12 -11.77 37.67
C ARG A 441 -9.61 -11.94 37.84
N GLN A 442 -9.26 -12.62 38.91
CA GLN A 442 -7.89 -12.94 39.30
C GLN A 442 -6.99 -11.69 39.30
N ALA A 443 -7.53 -10.60 39.80
CA ALA A 443 -6.82 -9.33 39.84
C ALA A 443 -5.65 -9.38 40.84
N MET A 444 -4.47 -8.97 40.38
CA MET A 444 -3.29 -8.85 41.23
C MET A 444 -2.49 -7.61 40.86
N THR A 445 -2.12 -6.86 41.89
CA THR A 445 -1.12 -5.77 41.78
C THR A 445 0.11 -6.15 42.58
N ILE A 446 1.27 -5.98 42.00
CA ILE A 446 2.58 -6.22 42.62
C ILE A 446 3.41 -4.96 42.48
N GLU A 447 3.96 -4.46 43.58
CA GLU A 447 4.88 -3.32 43.62
C GLU A 447 6.22 -3.77 44.18
N GLN A 448 7.27 -3.59 43.45
CA GLN A 448 8.61 -3.89 43.94
C GLN A 448 9.07 -2.82 44.93
N VAL A 449 9.35 -3.22 46.17
CA VAL A 449 9.87 -2.33 47.24
C VAL A 449 11.40 -2.31 47.18
N ASP A 450 12.01 -3.50 47.12
CA ASP A 450 13.43 -3.70 46.92
C ASP A 450 13.68 -4.98 46.10
N SER A 451 14.90 -5.49 46.07
CA SER A 451 15.29 -6.68 45.28
C SER A 451 14.54 -7.97 45.69
N THR A 452 14.01 -8.04 46.91
CA THR A 452 13.44 -9.24 47.54
C THR A 452 12.01 -9.08 48.04
N HIS A 453 11.61 -7.84 48.37
CA HIS A 453 10.30 -7.56 48.96
C HIS A 453 9.35 -6.90 47.96
N PHE A 454 8.12 -7.41 47.92
CA PHE A 454 7.07 -6.96 47.01
C PHE A 454 5.77 -6.72 47.76
N ASN A 455 5.23 -5.51 47.69
CA ASN A 455 3.86 -5.26 48.08
C ASN A 455 2.90 -5.96 47.12
N GLN A 456 1.90 -6.66 47.62
CA GLN A 456 1.02 -7.47 46.80
C GLN A 456 -0.43 -7.25 47.23
N VAL A 457 -1.33 -7.13 46.29
CA VAL A 457 -2.78 -7.14 46.52
C VAL A 457 -3.38 -8.12 45.51
N ALA A 458 -4.06 -9.16 46.01
CA ALA A 458 -4.81 -10.09 45.20
C ALA A 458 -6.31 -10.01 45.54
N SER A 459 -7.16 -10.11 44.53
CA SER A 459 -8.63 -10.09 44.68
C SER A 459 -9.32 -10.70 43.47
N GLN A 460 -10.64 -10.88 43.56
CA GLN A 460 -11.43 -11.27 42.37
C GLN A 460 -11.50 -10.13 41.35
N GLN A 461 -11.74 -8.91 41.83
CA GLN A 461 -11.85 -7.70 41.01
C GLN A 461 -11.07 -6.55 41.66
N MET A 462 -10.51 -5.69 40.81
CA MET A 462 -9.76 -4.53 41.30
C MET A 462 -10.01 -3.32 40.40
N ARG A 463 -10.13 -2.14 41.00
CA ARG A 463 -10.20 -0.86 40.29
C ARG A 463 -9.21 0.11 40.88
N THR A 464 -8.34 0.65 40.03
CA THR A 464 -7.34 1.66 40.41
C THR A 464 -7.68 2.97 39.74
N TYR A 465 -7.71 4.07 40.52
CA TYR A 465 -7.98 5.43 40.04
C TYR A 465 -6.71 6.26 40.01
N PHE A 466 -6.65 7.17 39.04
CA PHE A 466 -5.51 8.03 38.83
C PHE A 466 -5.91 9.51 38.90
N ASN A 467 -4.97 10.38 39.25
CA ASN A 467 -5.11 11.82 39.12
C ASN A 467 -4.69 12.32 37.71
N SER A 468 -4.83 13.63 37.49
CA SER A 468 -4.41 14.25 36.21
C SER A 468 -2.93 14.17 35.90
N LYS A 469 -2.09 13.79 36.86
CA LYS A 469 -0.64 13.56 36.68
C LYS A 469 -0.32 12.09 36.37
N GLY A 470 -1.33 11.19 36.34
CA GLY A 470 -1.15 9.76 36.16
C GLY A 470 -0.69 9.02 37.41
N GLU A 471 -0.79 9.64 38.59
CA GLU A 471 -0.45 9.00 39.87
C GLU A 471 -1.67 8.32 40.46
N VAL A 472 -1.49 7.14 41.05
CA VAL A 472 -2.55 6.38 41.71
C VAL A 472 -3.04 7.17 42.92
N THR A 473 -4.35 7.36 43.02
CA THR A 473 -5.02 8.00 44.14
C THR A 473 -5.74 7.01 45.04
N GLU A 474 -6.35 5.99 44.44
CA GLU A 474 -7.09 4.97 45.16
C GLU A 474 -7.03 3.62 44.43
N ASN A 475 -6.92 2.54 45.21
CA ASN A 475 -7.08 1.17 44.71
C ASN A 475 -8.21 0.49 45.51
N GLN A 476 -9.22 -0.02 44.80
CA GLN A 476 -10.35 -0.75 45.36
C GLN A 476 -10.24 -2.22 44.96
N ALA A 477 -10.16 -3.13 45.93
CA ALA A 477 -10.13 -4.56 45.74
C ALA A 477 -11.39 -5.19 46.33
N VAL A 478 -12.00 -6.14 45.61
CA VAL A 478 -13.26 -6.79 45.99
C VAL A 478 -13.19 -8.30 45.73
N GLY A 479 -13.63 -9.08 46.71
CA GLY A 479 -13.73 -10.54 46.67
C GLY A 479 -12.41 -11.25 47.00
N ASN A 480 -12.39 -11.96 48.14
CA ASN A 480 -11.22 -12.72 48.62
C ASN A 480 -9.92 -11.90 48.58
N VAL A 481 -9.97 -10.71 49.19
CA VAL A 481 -8.85 -9.78 49.17
C VAL A 481 -7.76 -10.26 50.11
N MET A 482 -6.54 -10.40 49.58
CA MET A 482 -5.32 -10.68 50.32
C MET A 482 -4.33 -9.55 50.05
N VAL A 483 -3.69 -9.05 51.08
CA VAL A 483 -2.69 -7.96 51.00
C VAL A 483 -1.43 -8.36 51.73
N VAL A 484 -0.30 -8.23 51.05
CA VAL A 484 1.04 -8.27 51.64
C VAL A 484 1.65 -6.88 51.48
N ASN A 485 2.08 -6.27 52.57
CA ASN A 485 2.66 -4.94 52.54
C ASN A 485 3.90 -4.86 53.43
N TYR A 486 4.93 -4.24 52.93
CA TYR A 486 6.18 -3.96 53.62
C TYR A 486 6.30 -2.43 53.84
N PRO A 487 5.82 -1.94 55.00
CA PRO A 487 5.95 -0.51 55.29
C PRO A 487 7.41 -0.10 55.45
N LEU A 488 7.75 1.03 54.84
CA LEU A 488 9.09 1.62 54.93
C LEU A 488 9.11 2.61 56.09
N GLU A 489 10.09 2.49 56.97
CA GLU A 489 10.41 3.48 57.97
C GLU A 489 10.97 4.77 57.31
N LYS A 490 11.18 5.82 58.12
CA LYS A 490 11.69 7.11 57.63
C LYS A 490 13.07 7.02 56.98
N ASP A 491 13.88 6.06 57.43
CA ASP A 491 15.22 5.73 56.88
C ASP A 491 15.21 4.71 55.79
N SER A 492 14.03 4.36 55.26
CA SER A 492 13.80 3.33 54.23
C SER A 492 14.09 1.90 54.69
N THR A 493 14.20 1.63 55.99
CA THR A 493 14.32 0.26 56.51
C THR A 493 12.97 -0.44 56.52
N ILE A 494 12.97 -1.77 56.37
CA ILE A 494 11.79 -2.61 56.48
C ILE A 494 11.91 -3.43 57.77
N LEU A 495 11.04 -3.15 58.75
CA LEU A 495 11.01 -3.84 60.04
C LEU A 495 9.95 -4.95 60.11
N TYR A 496 8.84 -4.74 59.41
CA TYR A 496 7.68 -5.61 59.49
C TYR A 496 7.12 -5.94 58.13
N GLN A 497 6.42 -7.08 58.05
CA GLN A 497 5.50 -7.46 57.01
C GLN A 497 4.08 -7.48 57.56
N ASN A 498 3.17 -6.82 56.88
CA ASN A 498 1.75 -6.89 57.14
C ASN A 498 1.11 -7.88 56.19
N TYR A 499 0.24 -8.76 56.73
CA TYR A 499 -0.62 -9.64 55.94
C TYR A 499 -2.06 -9.40 56.33
N VAL A 500 -2.96 -9.13 55.36
CA VAL A 500 -4.38 -8.82 55.64
C VAL A 500 -5.26 -9.67 54.73
N GLU A 501 -6.29 -10.29 55.32
CA GLU A 501 -7.37 -10.98 54.62
C GLU A 501 -8.68 -10.26 54.89
N THR A 502 -9.46 -9.99 53.82
CA THR A 502 -10.74 -9.32 53.90
C THR A 502 -11.60 -9.62 52.68
N SER A 503 -12.90 -9.30 52.76
CA SER A 503 -13.78 -9.39 51.59
C SER A 503 -13.66 -8.20 50.64
N LYS A 504 -13.21 -7.02 51.15
CA LYS A 504 -13.11 -5.77 50.43
C LYS A 504 -12.05 -4.87 51.05
N ALA A 505 -11.26 -4.21 50.24
CA ALA A 505 -10.29 -3.21 50.72
C ALA A 505 -10.33 -1.95 49.82
N ARG A 506 -10.09 -0.79 50.45
CA ARG A 506 -9.81 0.47 49.75
C ARG A 506 -8.49 1.02 50.28
N MET A 507 -7.55 1.22 49.37
CA MET A 507 -6.22 1.74 49.69
C MET A 507 -6.06 3.12 49.06
N PHE A 508 -5.84 4.12 49.90
CA PHE A 508 -5.68 5.50 49.49
C PHE A 508 -4.20 5.85 49.43
N MET A 509 -3.81 6.46 48.31
CA MET A 509 -2.41 6.83 48.03
C MET A 509 -2.24 8.34 48.18
N LYS A 510 -1.14 8.76 48.78
CA LYS A 510 -0.72 10.15 48.87
C LYS A 510 0.77 10.21 48.59
N ASP A 511 1.20 11.14 47.73
CA ASP A 511 2.61 11.30 47.35
C ASP A 511 3.27 9.97 46.93
N ARG A 512 2.54 9.16 46.16
CA ARG A 512 2.92 7.82 45.66
C ARG A 512 3.12 6.75 46.74
N LYS A 513 2.76 7.06 48.02
CA LYS A 513 2.87 6.14 49.14
C LYS A 513 1.47 5.78 49.64
N LEU A 514 1.35 4.59 50.24
CA LEU A 514 0.13 4.20 50.93
C LEU A 514 -0.10 5.09 52.14
N ASP A 515 -1.21 5.86 52.15
CA ASP A 515 -1.58 6.76 53.22
C ASP A 515 -2.48 6.02 54.26
N LYS A 516 -3.51 5.31 53.76
CA LYS A 516 -4.41 4.55 54.61
C LYS A 516 -5.08 3.39 53.89
N ILE A 517 -5.44 2.37 54.65
CA ILE A 517 -6.25 1.24 54.19
C ILE A 517 -7.56 1.24 54.97
N TRP A 518 -8.67 1.05 54.27
CA TRP A 518 -9.95 0.70 54.83
C TRP A 518 -10.31 -0.72 54.44
N ALA A 519 -10.48 -1.63 55.40
CA ALA A 519 -10.76 -3.05 55.22
C ALA A 519 -11.75 -3.52 56.29
N PRO A 520 -13.07 -3.65 55.97
CA PRO A 520 -14.05 -4.11 56.95
C PRO A 520 -13.93 -5.62 57.20
N ALA A 521 -14.20 -6.05 58.43
CA ALA A 521 -14.17 -7.46 58.84
C ALA A 521 -12.89 -8.17 58.38
N SER A 522 -11.73 -7.58 58.68
CA SER A 522 -10.40 -8.06 58.25
C SER A 522 -9.73 -8.87 59.35
N HIS A 523 -8.94 -9.87 58.90
CA HIS A 523 -7.92 -10.54 59.72
C HIS A 523 -6.56 -10.00 59.33
N GLY A 524 -5.84 -9.39 60.27
CA GLY A 524 -4.52 -8.79 60.04
C GLY A 524 -3.43 -9.48 60.89
N TYR A 525 -2.29 -9.69 60.31
CA TYR A 525 -1.13 -10.26 60.99
C TYR A 525 0.10 -9.37 60.74
N PHE A 526 0.90 -9.17 61.80
CA PHE A 526 2.15 -8.42 61.74
C PHE A 526 3.27 -9.37 62.04
N TYR A 527 4.20 -9.49 61.12
CA TYR A 527 5.37 -10.36 61.26
C TYR A 527 6.63 -9.50 61.27
N PRO A 528 7.56 -9.67 62.24
CA PRO A 528 8.91 -9.12 62.05
C PRO A 528 9.52 -9.65 60.75
N ILE A 529 10.35 -8.82 60.12
CA ILE A 529 10.96 -9.19 58.82
C ILE A 529 11.70 -10.54 58.91
N GLY A 530 11.47 -11.42 57.93
CA GLY A 530 12.06 -12.77 57.89
C GLY A 530 11.40 -13.82 58.73
N LEU A 531 10.36 -13.48 59.56
CA LEU A 531 9.62 -14.44 60.40
C LEU A 531 8.21 -14.77 59.84
N ALA A 532 7.81 -14.18 58.73
CA ALA A 532 6.54 -14.51 58.08
C ALA A 532 6.57 -15.90 57.46
N PRO A 533 5.44 -16.69 57.56
CA PRO A 533 5.30 -17.96 56.83
C PRO A 533 5.39 -17.72 55.32
N ALA A 534 5.93 -18.72 54.59
CA ALA A 534 6.16 -18.59 53.13
C ALA A 534 4.87 -18.34 52.32
N ASP A 535 3.74 -18.95 52.73
CA ASP A 535 2.42 -18.79 52.13
C ASP A 535 1.82 -17.39 52.37
N ARG A 536 2.39 -16.60 53.31
CA ARG A 536 2.01 -15.23 53.62
C ARG A 536 3.02 -14.19 53.13
N THR A 537 4.16 -14.64 52.59
CA THR A 537 5.18 -13.77 51.99
C THR A 537 4.91 -13.58 50.50
N GLN A 538 4.42 -14.61 49.82
CA GLN A 538 3.99 -14.55 48.42
C GLN A 538 2.56 -15.05 48.29
N LEU A 539 1.68 -14.21 47.73
CA LEU A 539 0.29 -14.55 47.52
C LEU A 539 0.13 -15.60 46.39
N PRO A 540 -0.93 -16.44 46.43
CA PRO A 540 -1.22 -17.36 45.33
C PRO A 540 -1.28 -16.65 43.99
N GLY A 541 -0.58 -17.15 42.99
CA GLY A 541 -0.48 -16.53 41.66
C GLY A 541 0.59 -15.42 41.53
N PHE A 542 1.38 -15.17 42.59
CA PHE A 542 2.51 -14.24 42.50
C PHE A 542 3.48 -14.64 41.41
N ALA A 543 3.76 -13.71 40.48
CA ALA A 543 4.83 -13.83 39.50
C ALA A 543 5.28 -12.44 39.05
N TRP A 544 6.61 -12.22 39.04
CA TRP A 544 7.20 -10.98 38.58
C TRP A 544 7.70 -11.15 37.15
N PHE A 545 7.13 -10.37 36.21
CA PHE A 545 7.32 -10.54 34.77
C PHE A 545 8.17 -9.46 34.11
N ASP A 546 9.06 -8.81 34.85
CA ASP A 546 9.90 -7.73 34.31
C ASP A 546 10.71 -8.17 33.06
N TYR A 547 11.09 -9.46 32.97
CA TYR A 547 11.84 -10.02 31.85
C TYR A 547 11.10 -10.02 30.50
N ILE A 548 9.77 -9.86 30.47
CA ILE A 548 8.99 -9.70 29.24
C ILE A 548 8.53 -8.27 28.99
N ARG A 549 8.79 -7.37 29.91
CA ARG A 549 8.41 -5.97 29.83
C ARG A 549 9.09 -5.31 28.63
N PRO A 550 8.36 -4.55 27.79
CA PRO A 550 8.97 -3.73 26.75
C PRO A 550 9.85 -2.63 27.35
N THR A 551 11.10 -2.51 26.91
CA THR A 551 12.07 -1.56 27.46
C THR A 551 12.34 -0.35 26.57
N SER A 552 11.94 -0.44 25.29
CA SER A 552 12.09 0.66 24.32
C SER A 552 10.98 0.63 23.26
N PRO A 553 10.82 1.69 22.46
CA PRO A 553 9.90 1.70 21.31
C PRO A 553 10.15 0.56 20.31
N GLU A 554 11.40 0.17 20.08
CA GLU A 554 11.78 -0.90 19.15
C GLU A 554 11.51 -2.28 19.75
N ASP A 555 11.58 -2.39 21.07
CA ASP A 555 11.38 -3.66 21.78
C ASP A 555 9.94 -4.16 21.69
N VAL A 556 8.98 -3.33 21.30
CA VAL A 556 7.57 -3.78 21.09
C VAL A 556 7.45 -4.84 20.00
N PHE A 557 8.42 -4.95 19.09
CA PHE A 557 8.43 -5.98 18.04
C PHE A 557 8.97 -7.33 18.51
N HIS A 558 9.55 -7.41 19.72
CA HIS A 558 10.17 -8.63 20.23
C HIS A 558 9.26 -9.32 21.25
N TRP A 559 8.49 -10.30 20.81
CA TRP A 559 7.67 -11.11 21.71
C TRP A 559 8.54 -12.00 22.61
N ARG A 560 8.28 -11.94 23.92
CA ARG A 560 8.88 -12.85 24.92
C ARG A 560 7.77 -13.59 25.62
N SER A 561 7.83 -14.92 25.59
CA SER A 561 6.84 -15.77 26.26
C SER A 561 7.07 -15.78 27.77
N LYS A 562 5.99 -15.93 28.52
CA LYS A 562 6.07 -16.25 29.95
C LYS A 562 6.76 -17.61 30.16
N LYS A 563 7.42 -17.78 31.30
CA LYS A 563 7.99 -19.06 31.69
C LYS A 563 6.87 -20.09 31.85
N GLU A 564 7.19 -21.36 31.60
CA GLU A 564 6.24 -22.45 31.73
C GLU A 564 5.63 -22.49 33.15
N GLY A 565 4.33 -22.72 33.24
CA GLY A 565 3.59 -22.76 34.51
C GLY A 565 3.18 -21.42 35.09
N THR A 566 3.64 -20.26 34.52
CA THR A 566 3.30 -18.91 35.02
C THR A 566 2.15 -18.23 34.25
N THR A 567 1.61 -18.88 33.23
CA THR A 567 0.47 -18.37 32.46
C THR A 567 -0.81 -18.47 33.29
N LEU A 568 -1.56 -17.39 33.37
CA LEU A 568 -2.82 -17.33 34.10
C LEU A 568 -3.86 -18.22 33.41
N LYS A 569 -4.41 -19.17 34.16
CA LYS A 569 -5.50 -20.03 33.65
C LYS A 569 -6.83 -19.31 33.86
N PRO A 570 -7.67 -19.13 32.82
CA PRO A 570 -8.97 -18.50 32.98
C PRO A 570 -9.84 -19.22 34.02
N SER A 571 -10.46 -18.47 34.92
CA SER A 571 -11.35 -18.98 35.97
C SER A 571 -12.66 -19.55 35.40
N ILE A 572 -13.09 -19.02 34.25
CA ILE A 572 -14.29 -19.46 33.51
C ILE A 572 -13.92 -19.64 32.05
N ARG A 573 -14.22 -20.82 31.49
CA ARG A 573 -14.06 -21.06 30.05
C ARG A 573 -15.13 -20.25 29.31
N ARG A 574 -14.79 -19.07 28.77
CA ARG A 574 -15.66 -18.35 27.84
C ARG A 574 -15.73 -19.10 26.52
N GLU A 575 -16.93 -19.49 26.11
CA GLU A 575 -17.16 -19.76 24.68
C GLU A 575 -16.97 -18.45 23.94
N ALA A 576 -16.09 -18.43 22.93
CA ALA A 576 -15.96 -17.27 22.06
C ALA A 576 -17.35 -16.98 21.46
N PRO A 577 -17.85 -15.74 21.50
CA PRO A 577 -19.08 -15.43 20.80
C PRO A 577 -18.88 -15.82 19.34
N LEU A 578 -19.72 -16.73 18.85
CA LEU A 578 -19.77 -17.12 17.44
C LEU A 578 -19.99 -15.83 16.66
N GLN A 579 -18.92 -15.34 16.01
CA GLN A 579 -19.10 -14.31 15.01
C GLN A 579 -19.96 -14.94 13.90
N LYS A 580 -21.19 -14.48 13.79
CA LYS A 580 -21.97 -14.72 12.55
C LYS A 580 -21.17 -14.10 11.42
N LEU A 581 -20.59 -14.96 10.58
CA LEU A 581 -19.91 -14.63 9.35
C LEU A 581 -20.89 -13.98 8.36
#